data_d7819d955ba3fddc6f2c2cd4163dd5f6
#
_entry.id   d7819d955ba3fddc6f2c2cd4163dd5f6
#
_cell.length_a   1.000
_cell.length_b   1.000
_cell.length_c   1.000
_cell.angle_alpha   90.00
_cell.angle_beta   90.00
_cell.angle_gamma   90.00
#
_symmetry.space_group_name_H-M   'P 1'
#
loop_
_entity.id
_entity.type
_entity.pdbx_description
1 polymer ?
#
loop_
_entity_poly.entity_id
_entity_poly.type
_entity_poly.pdbx_seq_one_letter_code
_entity_poly.pdbx_strand_id
1 'polypeptide(L)'
;MHEVALCNSLVEMIREQQRQRGFQRVRRVIVEVGVLGHVDPHALDFAFDVEARDSPAEGAELEIREIEGRAWCMDCSKLETIARRGDACPDCGGFTLIVEQGDELRLKELEVI
;
A
#
# COMPACT_ATOMS: atom_id res chain seq x y z
N MET A 1 -15.57 -0.05 -3.58
CA MET A 1 -14.72 0.97 -4.15
C MET A 1 -13.58 1.28 -3.22
N HIS A 2 -12.99 0.23 -2.75
CA HIS A 2 -11.88 0.27 -1.82
C HIS A 2 -10.67 1.06 -2.38
N GLU A 3 -10.33 0.81 -3.66
CA GLU A 3 -9.19 1.47 -4.31
C GLU A 3 -9.39 2.98 -4.49
N VAL A 4 -10.63 3.41 -4.74
CA VAL A 4 -10.94 4.83 -4.87
C VAL A 4 -10.70 5.57 -3.57
N ALA A 5 -11.15 4.99 -2.45
CA ALA A 5 -10.95 5.59 -1.13
C ALA A 5 -9.45 5.65 -0.77
N LEU A 6 -8.71 4.61 -1.11
CA LEU A 6 -7.26 4.60 -0.89
C LEU A 6 -6.56 5.69 -1.70
N CYS A 7 -6.93 5.85 -2.97
CA CYS A 7 -6.35 6.87 -3.82
C CYS A 7 -6.70 8.27 -3.36
N ASN A 8 -7.93 8.47 -2.89
CA ASN A 8 -8.34 9.75 -2.31
C ASN A 8 -7.44 10.11 -1.13
N SER A 9 -7.19 9.15 -0.25
CA SER A 9 -6.29 9.35 0.90
C SER A 9 -4.86 9.64 0.46
N LEU A 10 -4.36 8.95 -0.57
CA LEU A 10 -3.03 9.21 -1.12
C LEU A 10 -2.91 10.63 -1.64
N VAL A 11 -3.90 11.09 -2.40
CA VAL A 11 -3.89 12.44 -2.96
C VAL A 11 -3.90 13.48 -1.85
N GLU A 12 -4.69 13.26 -0.80
CA GLU A 12 -4.70 14.17 0.36
C GLU A 12 -3.34 14.21 1.07
N MET A 13 -2.68 13.07 1.23
CA MET A 13 -1.34 13.03 1.79
C MET A 13 -0.34 13.80 0.91
N ILE A 14 -0.46 13.69 -0.41
CA ILE A 14 0.40 14.40 -1.36
C ILE A 14 0.17 15.91 -1.25
N ARG A 15 -1.09 16.34 -1.15
CA ARG A 15 -1.41 17.76 -0.97
C ARG A 15 -0.79 18.31 0.33
N GLU A 16 -0.84 17.52 1.40
CA GLU A 16 -0.25 17.92 2.67
C GLU A 16 1.28 18.04 2.57
N GLN A 17 1.93 17.09 1.90
CA GLN A 17 3.36 17.14 1.66
C GLN A 17 3.74 18.37 0.84
N GLN A 18 2.92 18.73 -0.14
CA GLN A 18 3.15 19.94 -0.94
C GLN A 18 3.08 21.20 -0.06
N ARG A 19 2.11 21.28 0.83
CA ARG A 19 1.99 22.42 1.74
C ARG A 19 3.22 22.57 2.63
N GLN A 20 3.77 21.46 3.08
CA GLN A 20 4.91 21.46 3.99
C GLN A 20 6.24 21.71 3.27
N ARG A 21 6.41 21.17 2.07
CA ARG A 21 7.70 21.17 1.38
C ARG A 21 7.81 22.15 0.21
N GLY A 22 6.69 22.62 -0.30
CA GLY A 22 6.66 23.66 -1.31
C GLY A 22 7.02 23.26 -2.73
N PHE A 23 6.97 21.97 -3.06
CA PHE A 23 7.22 21.52 -4.43
C PHE A 23 6.06 21.90 -5.36
N GLN A 24 6.35 21.96 -6.67
CA GLN A 24 5.33 22.34 -7.65
C GLN A 24 4.41 21.20 -8.03
N ARG A 25 4.98 20.03 -8.33
CA ARG A 25 4.19 18.87 -8.71
C ARG A 25 4.99 17.59 -8.50
N VAL A 26 4.29 16.46 -8.61
CA VAL A 26 4.83 15.13 -8.42
C VAL A 26 4.99 14.45 -9.77
N ARG A 27 6.16 13.89 -10.04
CA ARG A 27 6.43 13.08 -11.24
C ARG A 27 6.09 11.62 -11.03
N ARG A 28 6.42 11.09 -9.87
CA ARG A 28 6.22 9.69 -9.53
C ARG A 28 5.82 9.55 -8.07
N VAL A 29 4.88 8.65 -7.83
CA VAL A 29 4.43 8.29 -6.48
C VAL A 29 4.79 6.83 -6.28
N ILE A 30 5.54 6.52 -5.24
CA ILE A 30 5.91 5.14 -4.91
C ILE A 30 5.12 4.73 -3.67
N VAL A 31 4.31 3.68 -3.81
CA VAL A 31 3.51 3.14 -2.72
C VAL A 31 3.88 1.70 -2.43
N GLU A 32 3.79 1.32 -1.18
CA GLU A 32 3.91 -0.06 -0.74
C GLU A 32 2.52 -0.60 -0.46
N VAL A 33 2.19 -1.74 -1.07
CA VAL A 33 0.89 -2.37 -0.93
C VAL A 33 1.09 -3.78 -0.40
N GLY A 34 0.53 -4.05 0.77
CA GLY A 34 0.61 -5.36 1.37
C GLY A 34 -0.28 -6.37 0.65
N VAL A 35 0.25 -7.56 0.39
CA VAL A 35 -0.48 -8.61 -0.34
C VAL A 35 -1.70 -9.11 0.43
N LEU A 36 -1.75 -8.90 1.75
CA LEU A 36 -2.87 -9.32 2.59
C LEU A 36 -4.03 -8.34 2.59
N GLY A 37 -3.86 -7.15 2.01
CA GLY A 37 -4.86 -6.08 2.07
C GLY A 37 -5.93 -6.14 0.99
N HIS A 38 -5.89 -7.13 0.11
CA HIS A 38 -6.86 -7.32 -0.98
C HIS A 38 -6.99 -6.11 -1.91
N VAL A 39 -5.89 -5.39 -2.13
CA VAL A 39 -5.85 -4.27 -3.08
C VAL A 39 -5.50 -4.81 -4.45
N ASP A 40 -6.36 -4.52 -5.44
CA ASP A 40 -6.07 -4.86 -6.83
C ASP A 40 -5.16 -3.78 -7.42
N PRO A 41 -3.92 -4.12 -7.82
CA PRO A 41 -2.98 -3.13 -8.35
C PRO A 41 -3.48 -2.41 -9.59
N HIS A 42 -4.19 -3.10 -10.47
CA HIS A 42 -4.73 -2.47 -11.69
C HIS A 42 -5.84 -1.48 -11.37
N ALA A 43 -6.73 -1.86 -10.45
CA ALA A 43 -7.80 -0.97 -10.01
C ALA A 43 -7.22 0.24 -9.27
N LEU A 44 -6.17 0.03 -8.48
CA LEU A 44 -5.51 1.11 -7.77
C LEU A 44 -4.89 2.11 -8.73
N ASP A 45 -4.17 1.62 -9.74
CA ASP A 45 -3.53 2.47 -10.74
C ASP A 45 -4.55 3.30 -11.52
N PHE A 46 -5.65 2.67 -11.94
CA PHE A 46 -6.73 3.36 -12.65
C PHE A 46 -7.39 4.41 -11.75
N ALA A 47 -7.72 4.05 -10.52
CA ALA A 47 -8.35 4.98 -9.58
C ALA A 47 -7.44 6.15 -9.24
N PHE A 48 -6.13 5.91 -9.13
CA PHE A 48 -5.17 6.96 -8.87
C PHE A 48 -5.14 7.98 -10.02
N ASP A 49 -5.15 7.52 -11.25
CA ASP A 49 -5.14 8.39 -12.41
C ASP A 49 -6.35 9.34 -12.40
N VAL A 50 -7.52 8.84 -12.00
CA VAL A 50 -8.74 9.63 -11.90
C VAL A 50 -8.70 10.58 -10.70
N GLU A 51 -8.35 10.08 -9.54
CA GLU A 51 -8.38 10.86 -8.30
C GLU A 51 -7.28 11.92 -8.25
N ALA A 52 -6.19 11.73 -8.98
CA ALA A 52 -5.09 12.69 -9.00
C ALA A 52 -5.36 13.90 -9.88
N ARG A 53 -6.43 13.92 -10.66
CA ARG A 53 -6.79 15.05 -11.51
C ARG A 53 -6.99 16.30 -10.66
N ASP A 54 -6.50 17.43 -11.15
CA ASP A 54 -6.55 18.72 -10.46
C ASP A 54 -5.78 18.75 -9.14
N SER A 55 -4.84 17.82 -8.98
CA SER A 55 -3.95 17.76 -7.82
C SER A 55 -2.49 17.93 -8.25
N PRO A 56 -1.56 18.12 -7.31
CA PRO A 56 -0.14 18.14 -7.64
C PRO A 56 0.39 16.85 -8.27
N ALA A 57 -0.34 15.76 -8.13
CA ALA A 57 0.03 14.46 -8.67
C ALA A 57 -0.63 14.13 -10.02
N GLU A 58 -1.33 15.10 -10.63
CA GLU A 58 -1.94 14.86 -11.93
C GLU A 58 -0.88 14.46 -12.95
N GLY A 59 -1.11 13.35 -13.65
CA GLY A 59 -0.16 12.82 -14.63
C GLY A 59 1.04 12.11 -14.03
N ALA A 60 1.14 12.00 -12.71
CA ALA A 60 2.23 11.30 -12.06
C ALA A 60 2.16 9.79 -12.34
N GLU A 61 3.32 9.17 -12.45
CA GLU A 61 3.42 7.72 -12.53
C GLU A 61 3.23 7.13 -11.13
N LEU A 62 2.40 6.08 -11.02
CA LEU A 62 2.24 5.35 -9.77
C LEU A 62 3.07 4.07 -9.84
N GLU A 63 4.04 3.94 -8.97
CA GLU A 63 4.83 2.72 -8.83
C GLU A 63 4.32 1.97 -7.60
N ILE A 64 3.85 0.75 -7.81
CA ILE A 64 3.32 -0.09 -6.74
C ILE A 64 4.36 -1.15 -6.41
N ARG A 65 4.78 -1.18 -5.14
CA ARG A 65 5.69 -2.21 -4.63
C ARG A 65 4.92 -3.10 -3.67
N GLU A 66 4.87 -4.39 -3.97
CA GLU A 66 4.17 -5.34 -3.12
C GLU A 66 5.02 -5.70 -1.91
N ILE A 67 4.37 -5.74 -0.75
CA ILE A 67 5.00 -6.13 0.50
C ILE A 67 4.42 -7.47 0.93
N GLU A 68 5.28 -8.43 1.18
CA GLU A 68 4.85 -9.78 1.56
C GLU A 68 4.10 -9.78 2.89
N GLY A 69 3.19 -10.72 3.04
CA GLY A 69 2.46 -10.94 4.28
C GLY A 69 3.31 -11.69 5.28
N ARG A 70 3.40 -11.19 6.50
CA ARG A 70 4.11 -11.87 7.58
C ARG A 70 3.25 -11.90 8.84
N ALA A 71 3.24 -13.03 9.50
CA ALA A 71 2.45 -13.24 10.68
C ALA A 71 3.26 -13.98 11.73
N TRP A 72 3.04 -13.63 12.99
CA TRP A 72 3.64 -14.33 14.11
C TRP A 72 2.81 -15.57 14.42
N CYS A 73 3.45 -16.74 14.39
CA CYS A 73 2.81 -17.98 14.80
C CYS A 73 2.98 -18.17 16.32
N MET A 74 1.86 -18.21 17.01
CA MET A 74 1.88 -18.37 18.48
C MET A 74 2.41 -19.74 18.90
N ASP A 75 2.18 -20.77 18.06
CA ASP A 75 2.60 -22.13 18.36
C ASP A 75 4.10 -22.35 18.07
N CYS A 76 4.60 -21.77 16.99
CA CYS A 76 6.01 -21.90 16.62
C CYS A 76 6.89 -20.83 17.28
N SER A 77 6.29 -19.76 17.80
CA SER A 77 6.99 -18.61 18.38
C SER A 77 7.99 -18.00 17.40
N LYS A 78 7.56 -17.81 16.15
CA LYS A 78 8.38 -17.16 15.14
C LYS A 78 7.53 -16.51 14.06
N LEU A 79 8.18 -15.64 13.28
CA LEU A 79 7.54 -14.91 12.20
C LEU A 79 7.54 -15.77 10.93
N GLU A 80 6.37 -15.90 10.31
CA GLU A 80 6.17 -16.72 9.12
C GLU A 80 5.66 -15.87 7.97
N THR A 81 6.02 -16.23 6.74
CA THR A 81 5.50 -15.60 5.54
C THR A 81 4.21 -16.30 5.14
N ILE A 82 3.15 -15.52 4.90
CA ILE A 82 1.86 -16.03 4.46
C ILE A 82 1.41 -15.27 3.22
N ALA A 83 0.64 -15.93 2.35
CA ALA A 83 0.15 -15.35 1.10
C ALA A 83 -1.21 -14.68 1.25
N ARG A 84 -2.05 -15.17 2.17
CA ARG A 84 -3.41 -14.67 2.40
C ARG A 84 -3.78 -14.78 3.86
N ARG A 85 -4.69 -13.91 4.29
CA ARG A 85 -5.29 -14.03 5.62
C ARG A 85 -6.01 -15.36 5.72
N GLY A 86 -5.86 -16.02 6.85
CA GLY A 86 -6.47 -17.32 7.08
C GLY A 86 -5.63 -18.50 6.63
N ASP A 87 -4.46 -18.25 6.02
CA ASP A 87 -3.52 -19.32 5.69
C ASP A 87 -3.03 -19.99 6.98
N ALA A 88 -2.77 -21.30 6.89
CA ALA A 88 -2.14 -22.03 7.97
C ALA A 88 -0.66 -21.65 8.07
N CYS A 89 -0.09 -21.83 9.25
CA CYS A 89 1.36 -21.68 9.42
C CYS A 89 2.06 -22.72 8.53
N PRO A 90 3.02 -22.28 7.68
CA PRO A 90 3.72 -23.21 6.79
C PRO A 90 4.54 -24.27 7.51
N ASP A 91 4.92 -24.03 8.77
CA ASP A 91 5.72 -24.98 9.54
C ASP A 91 4.89 -25.96 10.36
N CYS A 92 3.88 -25.47 11.10
CA CYS A 92 3.13 -26.32 12.02
C CYS A 92 1.70 -26.63 11.56
N GLY A 93 1.22 -25.95 10.52
CA GLY A 93 -0.14 -26.14 10.00
C GLY A 93 -1.24 -25.55 10.89
N GLY A 94 -0.87 -24.87 11.96
CA GLY A 94 -1.83 -24.22 12.85
C GLY A 94 -2.34 -22.90 12.31
N PHE A 95 -3.38 -22.38 12.94
CA PHE A 95 -4.03 -21.14 12.49
C PHE A 95 -3.92 -20.00 13.53
N THR A 96 -3.11 -20.18 14.55
CA THR A 96 -2.94 -19.14 15.59
C THR A 96 -1.88 -18.14 15.14
N LEU A 97 -2.23 -17.37 14.13
CA LEU A 97 -1.34 -16.41 13.49
C LEU A 97 -1.82 -14.98 13.73
N ILE A 98 -0.88 -14.09 14.07
CA ILE A 98 -1.15 -12.67 14.24
C ILE A 98 -0.41 -11.92 13.12
N VAL A 99 -1.16 -11.25 12.25
CA VAL A 99 -0.59 -10.52 11.13
C VAL A 99 0.24 -9.34 11.64
N GLU A 100 1.48 -9.27 11.19
CA GLU A 100 2.41 -8.22 11.58
C GLU A 100 2.78 -7.29 10.43
N GLN A 101 2.69 -7.79 9.19
CA GLN A 101 3.10 -7.06 8.01
C GLN A 101 2.27 -7.48 6.80
N GLY A 102 2.07 -6.56 5.88
CA GLY A 102 1.50 -6.90 4.58
C GLY A 102 0.02 -6.64 4.43
N ASP A 103 -0.60 -5.90 5.33
CA ASP A 103 -2.03 -5.58 5.25
C ASP A 103 -2.31 -4.08 5.01
N GLU A 104 -1.27 -3.27 4.83
CA GLU A 104 -1.41 -1.82 4.69
C GLU A 104 -1.05 -1.33 3.30
N LEU A 105 -1.59 -0.14 2.96
CA LEU A 105 -1.09 0.66 1.86
C LEU A 105 -0.35 1.85 2.47
N ARG A 106 0.85 2.12 1.96
CA ARG A 106 1.73 3.11 2.54
C ARG A 106 2.38 3.96 1.46
N LEU A 107 2.32 5.29 1.62
CA LEU A 107 3.07 6.20 0.75
C LEU A 107 4.53 6.14 1.15
N LYS A 108 5.38 5.65 0.26
CA LYS A 108 6.79 5.48 0.54
C LYS A 108 7.62 6.68 0.13
N GLU A 109 7.41 7.17 -1.09
CA GLU A 109 8.29 8.17 -1.67
C GLU A 109 7.58 8.97 -2.75
N LEU A 110 7.96 10.24 -2.87
CA LEU A 110 7.51 11.11 -3.96
C LEU A 110 8.72 11.62 -4.70
N GLU A 111 8.70 11.52 -6.04
CA GLU A 111 9.66 12.23 -6.88
C GLU A 111 8.98 13.50 -7.35
N VAL A 112 9.55 14.63 -6.97
CA VAL A 112 8.90 15.93 -7.17
C VAL A 112 9.72 16.86 -8.05
N ILE A 113 9.06 17.89 -8.55
CA ILE A 113 9.68 18.97 -9.34
C ILE A 113 9.49 20.28 -8.59
#